data_729d99ff9276021d7f3c832f4434701d
#
_entry.id   729d99ff9276021d7f3c832f4434701d
#
_cell.length_a   1.000
_cell.length_b   1.000
_cell.length_c   1.000
_cell.angle_alpha   90.00
_cell.angle_beta   90.00
_cell.angle_gamma   90.00
#
_symmetry.space_group_name_H-M   'P 1'
#
loop_
_entity.id
_entity.type
_entity.pdbx_description
1 polymer ?
#
loop_
_entity_poly.entity_id
_entity_poly.type
_entity_poly.pdbx_seq_one_letter_code
_entity_poly.pdbx_strand_id
1 'polypeptide(L)'
;MGDQALSLFTSMLATAGAPAADADGGNVVQLYTFIIVGITFALYIGIAIWARAGSTKEFYVAGTGVPPLANGMATAADWMSAASFISMAGIISFAGYFGSVYLMGWTGGYVLLALLLAPYLRKFGKFTVPDFVGERYYSQTARIVAVFCAIFVSFTYVAGQMRGVGVVFSRFLEVDITLGVIIGMAIVFFYAVLGGMKGITYTQVAQYCVLIFAFLV
;
A
#
# COMPACT_ATOMS: atom_id res chain seq x y z
N MET A 1 28.48 -16.06 -0.15
CA MET A 1 28.28 -14.62 0.12
C MET A 1 26.84 -14.26 0.46
N GLY A 2 25.84 -14.97 -0.05
CA GLY A 2 24.41 -14.70 0.22
C GLY A 2 23.96 -15.04 1.65
N ASP A 3 24.42 -16.16 2.20
CA ASP A 3 23.94 -16.64 3.51
C ASP A 3 24.49 -15.83 4.69
N GLN A 4 25.68 -15.30 4.60
CA GLN A 4 26.26 -14.43 5.63
C GLN A 4 25.56 -13.05 5.67
N ALA A 5 25.21 -12.51 4.51
CA ALA A 5 24.44 -11.26 4.44
C ALA A 5 23.02 -11.43 5.01
N LEU A 6 22.39 -12.58 4.74
CA LEU A 6 21.05 -12.89 5.25
C LEU A 6 21.06 -13.13 6.76
N SER A 7 22.09 -13.81 7.30
CA SER A 7 22.23 -14.04 8.74
C SER A 7 22.56 -12.75 9.51
N LEU A 8 23.38 -11.88 8.95
CA LEU A 8 23.62 -10.53 9.48
C LEU A 8 22.36 -9.66 9.44
N PHE A 9 21.58 -9.75 8.37
CA PHE A 9 20.30 -9.06 8.24
C PHE A 9 19.30 -9.50 9.30
N THR A 10 19.16 -10.81 9.50
CA THR A 10 18.26 -11.34 10.54
C THR A 10 18.76 -11.04 11.95
N SER A 11 20.05 -11.05 12.21
CA SER A 11 20.60 -10.70 13.53
C SER A 11 20.50 -9.21 13.83
N MET A 12 20.69 -8.33 12.83
CA MET A 12 20.51 -6.88 13.01
C MET A 12 19.04 -6.48 13.16
N LEU A 13 18.11 -7.14 12.47
CA LEU A 13 16.68 -6.96 12.73
C LEU A 13 16.28 -7.43 14.13
N ALA A 14 16.92 -8.46 14.65
CA ALA A 14 16.69 -8.94 16.01
C ALA A 14 17.27 -8.00 17.08
N THR A 15 18.38 -7.32 16.79
CA THR A 15 19.05 -6.40 17.75
C THR A 15 18.58 -4.95 17.65
N ALA A 16 18.12 -4.48 16.49
CA ALA A 16 17.67 -3.11 16.30
C ALA A 16 16.33 -2.76 16.98
N GLY A 17 15.77 -3.65 17.77
CA GLY A 17 14.46 -3.44 18.37
C GLY A 17 14.18 -4.07 19.70
N ALA A 18 15.19 -4.43 20.48
CA ALA A 18 14.96 -4.71 21.89
C ALA A 18 15.17 -3.42 22.71
N PRO A 19 14.11 -2.68 23.10
CA PRO A 19 14.25 -1.80 24.24
C PRO A 19 14.52 -2.72 25.43
N ALA A 20 15.53 -2.38 26.24
CA ALA A 20 15.69 -2.95 27.55
C ALA A 20 14.36 -2.73 28.29
N ALA A 21 13.65 -3.81 28.58
CA ALA A 21 12.35 -3.74 29.20
C ALA A 21 12.51 -3.39 30.68
N ASP A 22 12.20 -2.15 31.03
CA ASP A 22 11.58 -1.88 32.32
C ASP A 22 10.20 -2.53 32.25
N ALA A 23 9.96 -3.57 33.05
CA ALA A 23 8.77 -4.43 32.95
C ALA A 23 7.42 -3.68 33.07
N ASP A 24 7.42 -2.47 33.60
CA ASP A 24 6.24 -1.61 33.76
C ASP A 24 6.05 -0.65 32.56
N GLY A 25 7.13 -0.14 31.99
CA GLY A 25 7.07 0.72 30.77
C GLY A 25 6.66 -0.04 29.50
N GLY A 26 7.00 -1.31 29.39
CA GLY A 26 6.64 -2.15 28.25
C GLY A 26 5.14 -2.34 28.09
N ASN A 27 4.42 -2.59 29.16
CA ASN A 27 2.97 -2.77 29.17
C ASN A 27 2.22 -1.48 28.78
N VAL A 28 2.72 -0.32 29.19
CA VAL A 28 2.12 0.99 28.88
C VAL A 28 2.31 1.32 27.40
N VAL A 29 3.49 1.12 26.84
CA VAL A 29 3.76 1.34 25.40
C VAL A 29 2.93 0.41 24.55
N GLN A 30 2.82 -0.85 24.92
CA GLN A 30 2.00 -1.83 24.21
C GLN A 30 0.52 -1.44 24.24
N LEU A 31 0.00 -1.01 25.39
CA LEU A 31 -1.38 -0.52 25.52
C LEU A 31 -1.65 0.65 24.59
N TYR A 32 -0.78 1.68 24.56
CA TYR A 32 -0.93 2.80 23.64
C TYR A 32 -0.86 2.37 22.19
N THR A 33 0.00 1.43 21.83
CA THR A 33 0.07 0.86 20.49
C THR A 33 -1.26 0.22 20.08
N PHE A 34 -1.85 -0.62 20.93
CA PHE A 34 -3.17 -1.23 20.64
C PHE A 34 -4.28 -0.20 20.52
N ILE A 35 -4.28 0.83 21.38
CA ILE A 35 -5.28 1.90 21.32
C ILE A 35 -5.15 2.69 20.00
N ILE A 36 -3.95 3.12 19.64
CA ILE A 36 -3.70 3.92 18.43
C ILE A 36 -4.04 3.09 17.17
N VAL A 37 -3.59 1.84 17.11
CA VAL A 37 -3.90 0.93 16.01
C VAL A 37 -5.40 0.67 15.91
N GLY A 38 -6.07 0.43 17.04
CA GLY A 38 -7.52 0.23 17.09
C GLY A 38 -8.31 1.45 16.61
N ILE A 39 -7.95 2.65 17.04
CA ILE A 39 -8.58 3.90 16.61
C ILE A 39 -8.37 4.12 15.10
N THR A 40 -7.16 3.91 14.60
CA THR A 40 -6.85 4.09 13.16
C THR A 40 -7.63 3.10 12.30
N PHE A 41 -7.71 1.84 12.68
CA PHE A 41 -8.52 0.86 11.95
C PHE A 41 -10.02 1.17 12.00
N ALA A 42 -10.53 1.57 13.18
CA ALA A 42 -11.93 1.99 13.30
C ALA A 42 -12.25 3.18 12.39
N LEU A 43 -11.34 4.16 12.31
CA LEU A 43 -11.45 5.29 11.39
C LEU A 43 -11.50 4.83 9.93
N TYR A 44 -10.57 3.96 9.51
CA TYR A 44 -10.51 3.51 8.11
C TYR A 44 -11.71 2.66 7.72
N ILE A 45 -12.17 1.77 8.60
CA ILE A 45 -13.39 0.98 8.39
C ILE A 45 -14.61 1.92 8.34
N GLY A 46 -14.69 2.91 9.22
CA GLY A 46 -15.75 3.92 9.22
C GLY A 46 -15.82 4.69 7.91
N ILE A 47 -14.67 5.14 7.39
CA ILE A 47 -14.58 5.81 6.09
C ILE A 47 -15.01 4.87 4.94
N ALA A 48 -14.58 3.61 4.96
CA ALA A 48 -14.94 2.64 3.93
C ALA A 48 -16.46 2.36 3.90
N ILE A 49 -17.09 2.27 5.06
CA ILE A 49 -18.55 2.11 5.17
C ILE A 49 -19.28 3.36 4.69
N TRP A 50 -18.82 4.53 5.09
CA TRP A 50 -19.40 5.82 4.67
C TRP A 50 -19.26 6.02 3.16
N ALA A 51 -18.09 5.74 2.58
CA ALA A 51 -17.77 5.95 1.17
C ALA A 51 -18.02 4.71 0.30
N ARG A 52 -18.84 3.76 0.77
CA ARG A 52 -19.12 2.53 0.02
C ARG A 52 -19.60 2.83 -1.41
N ALA A 53 -19.15 1.99 -2.35
CA ALA A 53 -19.56 2.10 -3.75
C ALA A 53 -21.00 1.62 -3.94
N GLY A 54 -21.85 2.49 -4.52
CA GLY A 54 -23.26 2.19 -4.85
C GLY A 54 -23.48 1.79 -6.31
N SER A 55 -22.45 1.90 -7.15
CA SER A 55 -22.54 1.60 -8.59
C SER A 55 -21.22 1.02 -9.11
N THR A 56 -21.30 0.33 -10.26
CA THR A 56 -20.11 -0.20 -10.95
C THR A 56 -19.08 0.89 -11.25
N LYS A 57 -19.53 2.08 -11.63
CA LYS A 57 -18.64 3.22 -11.89
C LYS A 57 -17.96 3.73 -10.63
N GLU A 58 -18.64 3.74 -9.49
CA GLU A 58 -18.03 4.09 -8.20
C GLU A 58 -17.05 3.02 -7.74
N PHE A 59 -17.36 1.75 -8.02
CA PHE A 59 -16.50 0.63 -7.65
C PHE A 59 -15.17 0.65 -8.42
N TYR A 60 -15.16 0.90 -9.74
CA TYR A 60 -13.93 0.84 -10.55
C TYR A 60 -13.18 2.17 -10.64
N VAL A 61 -13.86 3.31 -10.64
CA VAL A 61 -13.23 4.62 -10.90
C VAL A 61 -13.72 5.72 -9.94
N ALA A 62 -14.20 5.36 -8.76
CA ALA A 62 -14.70 6.29 -7.74
C ALA A 62 -15.75 7.29 -8.28
N GLY A 63 -16.54 6.89 -9.27
CA GLY A 63 -17.55 7.74 -9.90
C GLY A 63 -17.00 8.87 -10.75
N THR A 64 -15.68 8.98 -10.91
CA THR A 64 -14.97 10.12 -11.53
C THR A 64 -15.20 11.48 -10.84
N GLY A 65 -15.72 11.46 -9.60
CA GLY A 65 -16.11 12.66 -8.85
C GLY A 65 -15.12 13.09 -7.74
N VAL A 66 -13.96 12.44 -7.64
CA VAL A 66 -12.96 12.78 -6.62
C VAL A 66 -12.30 14.11 -6.95
N PRO A 67 -12.26 15.09 -6.01
CA PRO A 67 -11.58 16.36 -6.23
C PRO A 67 -10.09 16.17 -6.53
N PRO A 68 -9.46 17.03 -7.35
CA PRO A 68 -8.05 16.89 -7.73
C PRO A 68 -7.09 16.83 -6.53
N LEU A 69 -7.33 17.62 -5.50
CA LEU A 69 -6.54 17.61 -4.27
C LEU A 69 -6.63 16.26 -3.56
N ALA A 70 -7.85 15.76 -3.35
CA ALA A 70 -8.05 14.46 -2.71
C ALA A 70 -7.44 13.31 -3.53
N ASN A 71 -7.54 13.36 -4.86
CA ASN A 71 -6.90 12.39 -5.73
C ASN A 71 -5.37 12.45 -5.64
N GLY A 72 -4.79 13.64 -5.57
CA GLY A 72 -3.36 13.83 -5.35
C GLY A 72 -2.88 13.26 -4.02
N MET A 73 -3.63 13.53 -2.94
CA MET A 73 -3.35 12.97 -1.60
C MET A 73 -3.43 11.45 -1.59
N ALA A 74 -4.47 10.87 -2.21
CA ALA A 74 -4.62 9.42 -2.32
C ALA A 74 -3.49 8.78 -3.12
N THR A 75 -3.10 9.37 -4.25
CA THR A 75 -1.97 8.89 -5.07
C THR A 75 -0.65 8.97 -4.31
N ALA A 76 -0.43 10.03 -3.52
CA ALA A 76 0.76 10.16 -2.68
C ALA A 76 0.78 9.08 -1.58
N ALA A 77 -0.36 8.81 -0.93
CA ALA A 77 -0.48 7.74 0.06
C ALA A 77 -0.22 6.35 -0.55
N ASP A 78 -0.68 6.13 -1.77
CA ASP A 78 -0.47 4.89 -2.51
C ASP A 78 1.03 4.66 -2.81
N TRP A 79 1.75 5.71 -3.15
CA TRP A 79 3.21 5.67 -3.30
C TRP A 79 3.93 5.34 -1.97
N MET A 80 3.43 5.86 -0.85
CA MET A 80 3.94 5.63 0.50
C MET A 80 3.50 4.26 1.04
N SER A 81 3.78 3.20 0.31
CA SER A 81 3.43 1.82 0.63
C SER A 81 4.46 1.12 1.52
N ALA A 82 4.17 -0.10 1.95
CA ALA A 82 5.13 -0.96 2.66
C ALA A 82 6.44 -1.15 1.87
N ALA A 83 6.38 -1.15 0.54
CA ALA A 83 7.56 -1.23 -0.31
C ALA A 83 8.48 -0.01 -0.13
N SER A 84 7.91 1.21 -0.09
CA SER A 84 8.69 2.44 0.09
C SER A 84 9.21 2.58 1.51
N PHE A 85 8.35 2.35 2.51
CA PHE A 85 8.69 2.58 3.91
C PHE A 85 9.56 1.50 4.51
N ILE A 86 9.19 0.24 4.36
CA ILE A 86 9.87 -0.86 5.03
C ILE A 86 11.00 -1.37 4.16
N SER A 87 10.71 -1.74 2.90
CA SER A 87 11.71 -2.36 2.03
C SER A 87 12.77 -1.37 1.58
N MET A 88 12.38 -0.19 1.07
CA MET A 88 13.35 0.76 0.52
C MET A 88 14.12 1.49 1.60
N ALA A 89 13.50 1.82 2.72
CA ALA A 89 14.23 2.36 3.87
C ALA A 89 15.30 1.37 4.34
N GLY A 90 14.96 0.07 4.41
CA GLY A 90 15.92 -0.98 4.71
C GLY A 90 17.05 -1.08 3.68
N ILE A 91 16.73 -1.10 2.38
CA ILE A 91 17.75 -1.16 1.31
C ILE A 91 18.69 0.05 1.38
N ILE A 92 18.17 1.27 1.58
CA ILE A 92 18.97 2.48 1.69
C ILE A 92 19.86 2.44 2.93
N SER A 93 19.34 1.93 4.06
CA SER A 93 20.12 1.77 5.28
C SER A 93 21.33 0.85 5.09
N PHE A 94 21.21 -0.20 4.27
CA PHE A 94 22.30 -1.16 4.02
C PHE A 94 23.20 -0.78 2.83
N ALA A 95 22.61 -0.37 1.71
CA ALA A 95 23.31 -0.08 0.48
C ALA A 95 23.73 1.40 0.34
N GLY A 96 23.31 2.25 1.27
CA GLY A 96 23.57 3.68 1.23
C GLY A 96 22.94 4.36 0.01
N TYR A 97 23.64 5.32 -0.55
CA TYR A 97 23.16 6.14 -1.67
C TYR A 97 22.72 5.32 -2.88
N PHE A 98 23.36 4.20 -3.17
CA PHE A 98 22.96 3.32 -4.29
C PHE A 98 21.51 2.80 -4.16
N GLY A 99 21.03 2.58 -2.93
CA GLY A 99 19.66 2.18 -2.70
C GLY A 99 18.63 3.25 -3.13
N SER A 100 19.00 4.52 -3.08
CA SER A 100 18.11 5.62 -3.45
C SER A 100 17.73 5.67 -4.94
N VAL A 101 18.54 5.05 -5.82
CA VAL A 101 18.27 4.97 -7.27
C VAL A 101 16.90 4.33 -7.55
N TYR A 102 16.51 3.35 -6.76
CA TYR A 102 15.18 2.72 -6.90
C TYR A 102 14.03 3.69 -6.63
N LEU A 103 14.15 4.51 -5.57
CA LEU A 103 13.13 5.53 -5.25
C LEU A 103 13.06 6.61 -6.33
N MET A 104 14.21 7.02 -6.86
CA MET A 104 14.26 7.99 -7.96
C MET A 104 13.60 7.43 -9.22
N GLY A 105 13.84 6.17 -9.56
CA GLY A 105 13.22 5.49 -10.68
C GLY A 105 11.69 5.42 -10.54
N TRP A 106 11.20 5.08 -9.35
CA TRP A 106 9.76 5.06 -9.08
C TRP A 106 9.13 6.44 -9.19
N THR A 107 9.74 7.44 -8.57
CA THR A 107 9.23 8.82 -8.64
C THR A 107 9.20 9.30 -10.10
N GLY A 108 10.26 9.05 -10.85
CA GLY A 108 10.32 9.37 -12.29
C GLY A 108 9.24 8.64 -13.08
N GLY A 109 8.98 7.36 -12.78
CA GLY A 109 7.91 6.58 -13.40
C GLY A 109 6.52 7.19 -13.16
N TYR A 110 6.21 7.61 -11.95
CA TYR A 110 4.95 8.31 -11.64
C TYR A 110 4.80 9.64 -12.39
N VAL A 111 5.87 10.43 -12.47
CA VAL A 111 5.86 11.69 -13.23
C VAL A 111 5.59 11.42 -14.71
N LEU A 112 6.28 10.46 -15.31
CA LEU A 112 6.06 10.07 -16.71
C LEU A 112 4.64 9.57 -16.94
N LEU A 113 4.12 8.73 -16.06
CA LEU A 113 2.75 8.24 -16.12
C LEU A 113 1.73 9.39 -16.04
N ALA A 114 1.91 10.31 -15.11
CA ALA A 114 1.00 11.44 -14.93
C ALA A 114 1.00 12.40 -16.13
N LEU A 115 2.16 12.66 -16.72
CA LEU A 115 2.29 13.62 -17.81
C LEU A 115 1.99 13.01 -19.19
N LEU A 116 2.42 11.77 -19.45
CA LEU A 116 2.41 11.19 -20.78
C LEU A 116 1.28 10.16 -21.00
N LEU A 117 0.85 9.45 -19.95
CA LEU A 117 -0.09 8.34 -20.13
C LEU A 117 -1.47 8.62 -19.54
N ALA A 118 -1.56 9.14 -18.33
CA ALA A 118 -2.83 9.32 -17.64
C ALA A 118 -3.85 10.19 -18.39
N PRO A 119 -3.47 11.31 -19.03
CA PRO A 119 -4.40 12.11 -19.81
C PRO A 119 -5.03 11.35 -20.98
N TYR A 120 -4.25 10.51 -21.66
CA TYR A 120 -4.74 9.69 -22.77
C TYR A 120 -5.66 8.57 -22.30
N LEU A 121 -5.30 7.86 -21.23
CA LEU A 121 -6.14 6.82 -20.63
C LEU A 121 -7.48 7.40 -20.17
N ARG A 122 -7.45 8.56 -19.51
CA ARG A 122 -8.68 9.24 -19.07
C ARG A 122 -9.56 9.65 -20.23
N LYS A 123 -8.97 10.18 -21.31
CA LYS A 123 -9.69 10.57 -22.54
C LYS A 123 -10.29 9.36 -23.25
N PHE A 124 -9.61 8.22 -23.21
CA PHE A 124 -10.10 6.98 -23.80
C PHE A 124 -11.33 6.42 -23.06
N GLY A 125 -11.46 6.67 -21.75
CA GLY A 125 -12.69 6.46 -20.97
C GLY A 125 -12.98 5.01 -20.59
N LYS A 126 -11.98 4.12 -20.59
CA LYS A 126 -12.12 2.73 -20.13
C LYS A 126 -11.68 2.59 -18.68
N PHE A 127 -12.21 1.58 -18.00
CA PHE A 127 -12.00 1.38 -16.57
C PHE A 127 -10.71 0.62 -16.25
N THR A 128 -10.26 -0.23 -17.19
CA THR A 128 -9.12 -1.12 -16.96
C THR A 128 -8.09 -1.04 -18.08
N VAL A 129 -6.83 -1.33 -17.75
CA VAL A 129 -5.75 -1.42 -18.75
C VAL A 129 -6.00 -2.51 -19.78
N PRO A 130 -6.49 -3.71 -19.44
CA PRO A 130 -6.87 -4.71 -20.42
C PRO A 130 -7.93 -4.25 -21.43
N ASP A 131 -8.94 -3.49 -20.98
CA ASP A 131 -9.95 -2.92 -21.88
C ASP A 131 -9.34 -1.90 -22.83
N PHE A 132 -8.46 -1.04 -22.31
CA PHE A 132 -7.72 -0.09 -23.14
C PHE A 132 -6.91 -0.81 -24.22
N VAL A 133 -6.13 -1.83 -23.84
CA VAL A 133 -5.33 -2.61 -24.79
C VAL A 133 -6.21 -3.31 -25.82
N GLY A 134 -7.27 -3.99 -25.40
CA GLY A 134 -8.19 -4.69 -26.29
C GLY A 134 -8.83 -3.81 -27.34
N GLU A 135 -9.27 -2.62 -26.94
CA GLU A 135 -9.89 -1.67 -27.87
C GLU A 135 -8.87 -0.91 -28.72
N ARG A 136 -7.71 -0.55 -28.14
CA ARG A 136 -6.66 0.16 -28.88
C ARG A 136 -6.09 -0.67 -30.03
N TYR A 137 -5.98 -1.97 -29.84
CA TYR A 137 -5.46 -2.90 -30.86
C TYR A 137 -6.55 -3.67 -31.61
N TYR A 138 -7.83 -3.41 -31.30
CA TYR A 138 -8.97 -4.12 -31.89
C TYR A 138 -8.82 -5.65 -31.81
N SER A 139 -8.26 -6.17 -30.72
CA SER A 139 -7.91 -7.57 -30.57
C SER A 139 -8.39 -8.14 -29.25
N GLN A 140 -9.26 -9.15 -29.33
CA GLN A 140 -9.70 -9.87 -28.14
C GLN A 140 -8.56 -10.70 -27.52
N THR A 141 -7.68 -11.24 -28.35
CA THR A 141 -6.48 -11.96 -27.87
C THR A 141 -5.57 -11.03 -27.07
N ALA A 142 -5.32 -9.81 -27.54
CA ALA A 142 -4.54 -8.82 -26.82
C ALA A 142 -5.18 -8.46 -25.46
N ARG A 143 -6.52 -8.34 -25.40
CA ARG A 143 -7.26 -8.12 -24.15
C ARG A 143 -7.04 -9.28 -23.15
N ILE A 144 -7.19 -10.53 -23.61
CA ILE A 144 -7.02 -11.71 -22.75
C ILE A 144 -5.60 -11.79 -22.20
N VAL A 145 -4.58 -11.61 -23.05
CA VAL A 145 -3.17 -11.57 -22.62
C VAL A 145 -2.95 -10.45 -21.58
N ALA A 146 -3.49 -9.27 -21.82
CA ALA A 146 -3.38 -8.16 -20.89
C ALA A 146 -4.05 -8.44 -19.52
N VAL A 147 -5.17 -9.20 -19.50
CA VAL A 147 -5.82 -9.65 -18.25
C VAL A 147 -4.89 -10.58 -17.47
N PHE A 148 -4.31 -11.59 -18.13
CA PHE A 148 -3.36 -12.48 -17.45
C PHE A 148 -2.15 -11.74 -16.89
N CYS A 149 -1.58 -10.82 -17.66
CA CYS A 149 -0.48 -9.97 -17.18
C CYS A 149 -0.90 -9.12 -15.98
N ALA A 150 -2.08 -8.50 -16.02
CA ALA A 150 -2.59 -7.68 -14.93
C ALA A 150 -2.81 -8.50 -13.64
N ILE A 151 -3.37 -9.71 -13.76
CA ILE A 151 -3.56 -10.62 -12.62
C ILE A 151 -2.21 -11.01 -12.03
N PHE A 152 -1.26 -11.40 -12.85
CA PHE A 152 0.07 -11.82 -12.39
C PHE A 152 0.80 -10.68 -11.66
N VAL A 153 0.82 -9.48 -12.24
CA VAL A 153 1.43 -8.29 -11.62
C VAL A 153 0.75 -7.94 -10.31
N SER A 154 -0.59 -7.90 -10.29
CA SER A 154 -1.36 -7.56 -9.09
C SER A 154 -1.16 -8.60 -7.98
N PHE A 155 -1.15 -9.89 -8.31
CA PHE A 155 -0.92 -10.96 -7.34
C PHE A 155 0.47 -10.84 -6.70
N THR A 156 1.51 -10.63 -7.50
CA THR A 156 2.89 -10.48 -7.02
C THR A 156 3.01 -9.24 -6.11
N TYR A 157 2.38 -8.14 -6.51
CA TYR A 157 2.36 -6.92 -5.70
C TYR A 157 1.67 -7.12 -4.35
N VAL A 158 0.46 -7.70 -4.36
CA VAL A 158 -0.31 -7.95 -3.13
C VAL A 158 0.45 -8.89 -2.19
N ALA A 159 1.08 -9.95 -2.71
CA ALA A 159 1.88 -10.88 -1.90
C ALA A 159 3.01 -10.14 -1.15
N GLY A 160 3.71 -9.24 -1.84
CA GLY A 160 4.74 -8.39 -1.22
C GLY A 160 4.18 -7.44 -0.15
N GLN A 161 3.06 -6.79 -0.43
CA GLN A 161 2.41 -5.86 0.52
C GLN A 161 1.90 -6.60 1.77
N MET A 162 1.28 -7.76 1.61
CA MET A 162 0.78 -8.56 2.74
C MET A 162 1.91 -9.06 3.64
N ARG A 163 3.07 -9.41 3.08
CA ARG A 163 4.25 -9.71 3.89
C ARG A 163 4.68 -8.52 4.74
N GLY A 164 4.68 -7.31 4.18
CA GLY A 164 4.97 -6.08 4.92
C GLY A 164 4.00 -5.86 6.08
N VAL A 165 2.70 -6.04 5.85
CA VAL A 165 1.66 -5.97 6.89
C VAL A 165 1.91 -7.00 7.99
N GLY A 166 2.25 -8.25 7.63
CA GLY A 166 2.56 -9.31 8.59
C GLY A 166 3.76 -8.96 9.48
N VAL A 167 4.82 -8.39 8.91
CA VAL A 167 6.01 -7.96 9.67
C VAL A 167 5.65 -6.83 10.64
N VAL A 168 4.87 -5.84 10.21
CA VAL A 168 4.42 -4.73 11.07
C VAL A 168 3.55 -5.25 12.22
N PHE A 169 2.58 -6.11 11.94
CA PHE A 169 1.70 -6.67 12.98
C PHE A 169 2.48 -7.56 13.95
N SER A 170 3.40 -8.38 13.44
CA SER A 170 4.26 -9.19 14.29
C SER A 170 5.09 -8.32 15.22
N ARG A 171 5.62 -7.20 14.74
CA ARG A 171 6.48 -6.33 15.54
C ARG A 171 5.70 -5.50 16.57
N PHE A 172 4.54 -4.95 16.19
CA PHE A 172 3.81 -4.02 17.05
C PHE A 172 2.69 -4.67 17.87
N LEU A 173 2.10 -5.76 17.38
CA LEU A 173 1.06 -6.50 18.08
C LEU A 173 1.56 -7.80 18.71
N GLU A 174 2.85 -8.12 18.54
CA GLU A 174 3.49 -9.32 19.09
C GLU A 174 2.78 -10.63 18.70
N VAL A 175 2.22 -10.66 17.48
CA VAL A 175 1.58 -11.85 16.89
C VAL A 175 2.50 -12.52 15.90
N ASP A 176 2.26 -13.82 15.63
CA ASP A 176 2.97 -14.50 14.54
C ASP A 176 2.73 -13.80 13.19
N ILE A 177 3.77 -13.77 12.33
CA ILE A 177 3.71 -13.12 11.01
C ILE A 177 2.54 -13.65 10.19
N THR A 178 2.31 -14.96 10.21
CA THR A 178 1.20 -15.61 9.48
C THR A 178 -0.15 -15.11 9.97
N LEU A 179 -0.33 -15.02 11.28
CA LEU A 179 -1.55 -14.47 11.87
C LEU A 179 -1.73 -12.99 11.51
N GLY A 180 -0.64 -12.20 11.57
CA GLY A 180 -0.63 -10.81 11.13
C GLY A 180 -1.06 -10.61 9.68
N VAL A 181 -0.57 -11.47 8.78
CA VAL A 181 -1.00 -11.49 7.36
C VAL A 181 -2.49 -11.81 7.24
N ILE A 182 -2.99 -12.82 7.95
CA ILE A 182 -4.40 -13.23 7.89
C ILE A 182 -5.31 -12.10 8.38
N ILE A 183 -4.99 -11.49 9.52
CA ILE A 183 -5.75 -10.35 10.06
C ILE A 183 -5.73 -9.17 9.08
N GLY A 184 -4.56 -8.78 8.59
CA GLY A 184 -4.41 -7.70 7.63
C GLY A 184 -5.18 -7.96 6.35
N MET A 185 -5.10 -9.18 5.82
CA MET A 185 -5.82 -9.57 4.61
C MET A 185 -7.35 -9.54 4.80
N ALA A 186 -7.83 -9.99 5.94
CA ALA A 186 -9.27 -9.94 6.27
C ALA A 186 -9.78 -8.49 6.31
N ILE A 187 -9.04 -7.58 6.96
CA ILE A 187 -9.37 -6.15 7.04
C ILE A 187 -9.37 -5.52 5.65
N VAL A 188 -8.30 -5.73 4.87
CA VAL A 188 -8.18 -5.19 3.50
C VAL A 188 -9.29 -5.72 2.60
N PHE A 189 -9.56 -7.00 2.64
CA PHE A 189 -10.64 -7.62 1.85
C PHE A 189 -11.99 -7.00 2.20
N PHE A 190 -12.28 -6.83 3.49
CA PHE A 190 -13.53 -6.24 3.95
C PHE A 190 -13.76 -4.83 3.39
N TYR A 191 -12.81 -3.92 3.55
CA TYR A 191 -13.02 -2.55 3.08
C TYR A 191 -12.89 -2.41 1.56
N ALA A 192 -12.08 -3.25 0.89
CA ALA A 192 -11.96 -3.22 -0.56
C ALA A 192 -13.23 -3.71 -1.27
N VAL A 193 -13.86 -4.79 -0.76
CA VAL A 193 -15.10 -5.32 -1.32
C VAL A 193 -16.28 -4.36 -1.09
N LEU A 194 -16.38 -3.77 0.09
CA LEU A 194 -17.47 -2.84 0.40
C LEU A 194 -17.27 -1.45 -0.22
N GLY A 195 -16.06 -0.93 -0.16
CA GLY A 195 -15.75 0.44 -0.55
C GLY A 195 -15.46 0.60 -2.05
N GLY A 196 -14.92 -0.43 -2.71
CA GLY A 196 -14.38 -0.30 -4.05
C GLY A 196 -13.36 0.84 -4.16
N MET A 197 -13.10 1.34 -5.36
CA MET A 197 -12.17 2.46 -5.57
C MET A 197 -12.59 3.74 -4.86
N LYS A 198 -13.88 3.99 -4.68
CA LYS A 198 -14.37 5.16 -3.97
C LYS A 198 -13.98 5.11 -2.49
N GLY A 199 -14.26 4.00 -1.81
CA GLY A 199 -13.89 3.81 -0.40
C GLY A 199 -12.38 3.79 -0.20
N ILE A 200 -11.65 3.09 -1.07
CA ILE A 200 -10.17 3.03 -1.03
C ILE A 200 -9.58 4.45 -1.16
N THR A 201 -10.03 5.24 -2.14
CA THR A 201 -9.51 6.60 -2.37
C THR A 201 -9.67 7.49 -1.14
N TYR A 202 -10.86 7.53 -0.51
CA TYR A 202 -11.06 8.35 0.68
C TYR A 202 -10.31 7.83 1.91
N THR A 203 -10.16 6.52 2.04
CA THR A 203 -9.31 5.94 3.08
C THR A 203 -7.84 6.35 2.88
N GLN A 204 -7.34 6.34 1.65
CA GLN A 204 -5.99 6.80 1.32
C GLN A 204 -5.79 8.30 1.59
N VAL A 205 -6.80 9.14 1.40
CA VAL A 205 -6.73 10.56 1.80
C VAL A 205 -6.50 10.71 3.30
N ALA A 206 -7.22 9.94 4.12
CA ALA A 206 -7.00 9.92 5.56
C ALA A 206 -5.61 9.38 5.93
N GLN A 207 -5.17 8.31 5.26
CA GLN A 207 -3.82 7.77 5.44
C GLN A 207 -2.73 8.78 5.08
N TYR A 208 -2.91 9.56 4.01
CA TYR A 208 -1.99 10.62 3.65
C TYR A 208 -1.79 11.63 4.79
N CYS A 209 -2.88 12.08 5.42
CA CYS A 209 -2.80 13.00 6.54
C CYS A 209 -1.99 12.41 7.71
N VAL A 210 -2.25 11.14 8.05
CA VAL A 210 -1.53 10.45 9.13
C VAL A 210 -0.05 10.27 8.78
N LEU A 211 0.25 9.87 7.54
CA LEU A 211 1.62 9.63 7.09
C LEU A 211 2.45 10.93 7.05
N ILE A 212 1.89 12.01 6.51
CA ILE A 212 2.59 13.31 6.48
C ILE A 212 2.83 13.82 7.89
N PHE A 213 1.84 13.70 8.78
CA PHE A 213 2.04 14.07 10.18
C PHE A 213 3.17 13.26 10.82
N ALA A 214 3.18 11.93 10.61
CA ALA A 214 4.23 11.06 11.14
C ALA A 214 5.63 11.35 10.57
N PHE A 215 5.72 11.90 9.36
CA PHE A 215 7.00 12.31 8.79
C PHE A 215 7.53 13.65 9.33
N LEU A 216 6.64 14.50 9.82
CA LEU A 216 7.03 15.82 10.34
C LEU A 216 7.40 15.79 11.82
N VAL A 217 7.05 14.73 12.55
CA VAL A 217 7.37 14.51 13.96
C VAL A 217 8.60 13.64 14.12
#